data_31f3c7b2e5afc6118c2dba488634951b
#
_entry.id   31f3c7b2e5afc6118c2dba488634951b
#
_cell.length_a   1.000
_cell.length_b   1.000
_cell.length_c   1.000
_cell.angle_alpha   90.00
_cell.angle_beta   90.00
_cell.angle_gamma   90.00
#
_symmetry.space_group_name_H-M   'P 1'
#
loop_
_entity.id
_entity.type
_entity.pdbx_description
1 polymer ?
#
loop_
_entity_poly.entity_id
_entity_poly.type
_entity_poly.pdbx_seq_one_letter_code
_entity_poly.pdbx_strand_id
1 'polypeptide(L)'
;LIAVHYADPHRENFQTGRAKALHDANIDYDVFATSFYSFWHGSPENLTNVLKTIAETYHKKVMVAEVSYCTTLEDGDGAANVVNASTSPLNYSIDPLGEGLAAAVRDSIAAVSAVGEAGIGTFYWEPAWVPVGNYAGAEESQKAAILASNIDKWEKYGSGWASMWSGPEGGGYDPGVSEDRSTHGSQWDNQAMFDFNGKALPAINVYKWVYTGAEGPVQVSSVDTAAYTMNYKD
;
A
#
# COMPACT_ATOMS: atom_id res chain seq x y z
N LEU A 1 -4.93 21.26 8.26
CA LEU A 1 -6.07 20.39 8.01
C LEU A 1 -6.03 19.22 8.98
N ILE A 2 -7.20 18.86 9.51
CA ILE A 2 -7.38 17.67 10.36
C ILE A 2 -8.06 16.63 9.48
N ALA A 3 -7.50 15.43 9.38
CA ALA A 3 -8.08 14.31 8.67
C ALA A 3 -8.56 13.23 9.65
N VAL A 4 -9.73 12.68 9.41
CA VAL A 4 -10.21 11.45 10.02
C VAL A 4 -10.13 10.32 9.00
N HIS A 5 -9.74 9.12 9.43
CA HIS A 5 -9.49 8.01 8.52
C HIS A 5 -10.25 6.76 8.94
N TYR A 6 -11.00 6.19 8.00
CA TYR A 6 -11.69 4.91 8.16
C TYR A 6 -11.43 4.02 6.94
N ALA A 7 -11.11 2.76 7.17
CA ALA A 7 -10.96 1.75 6.11
C ALA A 7 -12.33 1.27 5.57
N ASP A 8 -12.32 0.37 4.60
CA ASP A 8 -13.49 -0.35 4.05
C ASP A 8 -14.51 0.51 3.25
N PRO A 9 -14.09 1.24 2.21
CA PRO A 9 -15.00 2.06 1.41
C PRO A 9 -16.06 1.23 0.63
N HIS A 10 -15.86 -0.08 0.46
CA HIS A 10 -16.86 -0.98 -0.13
C HIS A 10 -18.11 -1.15 0.75
N ARG A 11 -18.03 -0.77 2.01
CA ARG A 11 -19.12 -0.78 2.97
C ARG A 11 -19.75 0.61 3.03
N GLU A 12 -20.46 1.01 1.97
CA GLU A 12 -21.00 2.38 1.80
C GLU A 12 -21.74 2.89 3.05
N ASN A 13 -22.68 2.12 3.56
CA ASN A 13 -23.46 2.51 4.74
C ASN A 13 -22.60 2.68 6.00
N PHE A 14 -21.45 2.02 6.08
CA PHE A 14 -20.51 2.17 7.17
C PHE A 14 -19.77 3.51 7.06
N GLN A 15 -19.25 3.85 5.90
CA GLN A 15 -18.52 5.09 5.67
C GLN A 15 -19.43 6.32 5.84
N THR A 16 -20.59 6.32 5.19
CA THR A 16 -21.56 7.41 5.32
C THR A 16 -22.12 7.52 6.75
N GLY A 17 -22.30 6.39 7.44
CA GLY A 17 -22.68 6.36 8.86
C GLY A 17 -21.59 6.95 9.78
N ARG A 18 -20.30 6.72 9.51
CA ARG A 18 -19.18 7.35 10.24
C ARG A 18 -19.14 8.85 10.00
N ALA A 19 -19.27 9.29 8.75
CA ALA A 19 -19.33 10.71 8.44
C ALA A 19 -20.53 11.39 9.12
N LYS A 20 -21.70 10.73 9.14
CA LYS A 20 -22.87 11.20 9.87
C LYS A 20 -22.62 11.32 11.38
N ALA A 21 -22.04 10.31 12.00
CA ALA A 21 -21.75 10.31 13.43
C ALA A 21 -20.79 11.43 13.83
N LEU A 22 -19.76 11.70 13.02
CA LEU A 22 -18.85 12.82 13.24
C LEU A 22 -19.56 14.17 13.10
N HIS A 23 -20.44 14.30 12.10
CA HIS A 23 -21.24 15.49 11.89
C HIS A 23 -22.21 15.75 13.06
N ASP A 24 -22.97 14.75 13.47
CA ASP A 24 -23.94 14.85 14.56
C ASP A 24 -23.28 15.16 15.91
N ALA A 25 -22.06 14.69 16.11
CA ALA A 25 -21.24 14.96 17.28
C ALA A 25 -20.48 16.31 17.21
N ASN A 26 -20.67 17.09 16.14
CA ASN A 26 -19.97 18.34 15.88
C ASN A 26 -18.44 18.21 15.99
N ILE A 27 -17.87 17.10 15.52
CA ILE A 27 -16.43 16.89 15.48
C ILE A 27 -15.81 17.81 14.43
N ASP A 28 -14.85 18.61 14.86
CA ASP A 28 -14.12 19.52 13.97
C ASP A 28 -13.03 18.76 13.21
N TYR A 29 -13.23 18.56 11.90
CA TYR A 29 -12.27 17.99 10.96
C TYR A 29 -12.48 18.56 9.57
N ASP A 30 -11.44 18.50 8.75
CA ASP A 30 -11.42 19.06 7.40
C ASP A 30 -11.59 17.99 6.30
N VAL A 31 -11.01 16.83 6.52
CA VAL A 31 -10.85 15.78 5.50
C VAL A 31 -11.37 14.45 6.00
N PHE A 32 -12.27 13.83 5.23
CA PHE A 32 -12.64 12.44 5.42
C PHE A 32 -11.77 11.56 4.52
N ALA A 33 -10.95 10.72 5.11
CA ALA A 33 -10.00 9.86 4.42
C ALA A 33 -10.41 8.38 4.51
N THR A 34 -10.05 7.60 3.49
CA THR A 34 -10.24 6.15 3.49
C THR A 34 -9.02 5.42 2.97
N SER A 35 -8.88 4.11 3.29
CA SER A 35 -7.99 3.21 2.58
C SER A 35 -8.69 2.64 1.36
N PHE A 36 -7.95 2.39 0.28
CA PHE A 36 -8.47 1.71 -0.89
C PHE A 36 -7.49 0.66 -1.41
N TYR A 37 -7.78 -0.58 -1.12
CA TYR A 37 -7.06 -1.75 -1.62
C TYR A 37 -8.00 -2.53 -2.55
N SER A 38 -7.72 -2.54 -3.83
CA SER A 38 -8.62 -3.07 -4.87
C SER A 38 -8.98 -4.55 -4.67
N PHE A 39 -8.11 -5.31 -4.02
CA PHE A 39 -8.33 -6.72 -3.69
C PHE A 39 -9.27 -6.93 -2.48
N TRP A 40 -9.63 -5.87 -1.75
CA TRP A 40 -10.55 -5.91 -0.60
C TRP A 40 -11.74 -4.96 -0.73
N HIS A 41 -11.53 -3.79 -1.30
CA HIS A 41 -12.40 -2.63 -1.11
C HIS A 41 -13.30 -2.35 -2.32
N GLY A 42 -13.46 -3.31 -3.22
CA GLY A 42 -14.36 -3.19 -4.35
C GLY A 42 -13.82 -2.35 -5.50
N SER A 43 -14.70 -1.68 -6.24
CA SER A 43 -14.34 -0.97 -7.46
C SER A 43 -13.99 0.51 -7.21
N PRO A 44 -13.17 1.11 -8.08
CA PRO A 44 -12.93 2.57 -8.08
C PRO A 44 -14.22 3.40 -8.25
N GLU A 45 -15.21 2.87 -8.97
CA GLU A 45 -16.50 3.53 -9.14
C GLU A 45 -17.26 3.61 -7.80
N ASN A 46 -17.30 2.52 -7.04
CA ASN A 46 -17.88 2.54 -5.71
C ASN A 46 -17.16 3.50 -4.77
N LEU A 47 -15.83 3.53 -4.82
CA LEU A 47 -15.02 4.49 -4.08
C LEU A 47 -15.43 5.94 -4.40
N THR A 48 -15.55 6.27 -5.69
CA THR A 48 -16.01 7.60 -6.12
C THR A 48 -17.39 7.94 -5.55
N ASN A 49 -18.34 7.02 -5.63
CA ASN A 49 -19.71 7.25 -5.16
C ASN A 49 -19.75 7.52 -3.65
N VAL A 50 -19.03 6.73 -2.87
CA VAL A 50 -18.96 6.90 -1.40
C VAL A 50 -18.33 8.24 -1.03
N LEU A 51 -17.17 8.56 -1.62
CA LEU A 51 -16.45 9.81 -1.33
C LEU A 51 -17.28 11.03 -1.77
N LYS A 52 -17.93 10.94 -2.93
CA LYS A 52 -18.80 12.01 -3.43
C LYS A 52 -20.00 12.25 -2.51
N THR A 53 -20.66 11.18 -2.06
CA THR A 53 -21.78 11.25 -1.11
C THR A 53 -21.34 11.97 0.18
N ILE A 54 -20.18 11.63 0.72
CA ILE A 54 -19.66 12.25 1.94
C ILE A 54 -19.32 13.73 1.71
N ALA A 55 -18.64 14.03 0.59
CA ALA A 55 -18.23 15.39 0.25
C ALA A 55 -19.43 16.32 0.08
N GLU A 56 -20.45 15.88 -0.66
CA GLU A 56 -21.67 16.67 -0.94
C GLU A 56 -22.55 16.83 0.30
N THR A 57 -22.69 15.78 1.12
CA THR A 57 -23.61 15.80 2.27
C THR A 57 -23.03 16.58 3.45
N TYR A 58 -21.73 16.45 3.73
CA TYR A 58 -21.10 17.03 4.93
C TYR A 58 -20.12 18.17 4.61
N HIS A 59 -19.99 18.53 3.34
CA HIS A 59 -19.11 19.63 2.88
C HIS A 59 -17.64 19.45 3.34
N LYS A 60 -17.16 18.21 3.26
CA LYS A 60 -15.79 17.84 3.65
C LYS A 60 -14.93 17.57 2.40
N LYS A 61 -13.64 17.84 2.54
CA LYS A 61 -12.67 17.30 1.59
C LYS A 61 -12.58 15.79 1.78
N VAL A 62 -12.22 15.07 0.72
CA VAL A 62 -12.09 13.62 0.74
C VAL A 62 -10.78 13.17 0.09
N MET A 63 -10.23 12.07 0.55
CA MET A 63 -9.00 11.52 0.02
C MET A 63 -8.90 10.02 0.25
N VAL A 64 -7.99 9.39 -0.50
CA VAL A 64 -7.49 8.05 -0.18
C VAL A 64 -6.16 8.22 0.57
N ALA A 65 -6.14 7.82 1.84
CA ALA A 65 -4.96 7.86 2.69
C ALA A 65 -4.04 6.67 2.50
N GLU A 66 -4.56 5.57 1.96
CA GLU A 66 -3.80 4.36 1.71
C GLU A 66 -4.26 3.68 0.43
N VAL A 67 -3.34 3.44 -0.48
CA VAL A 67 -3.48 2.54 -1.62
C VAL A 67 -2.17 1.79 -1.82
N SER A 68 -2.24 0.51 -2.10
CA SER A 68 -1.09 -0.25 -2.60
C SER A 68 -1.55 -1.42 -3.45
N TYR A 69 -0.61 -2.04 -4.15
CA TYR A 69 -0.84 -3.26 -4.92
C TYR A 69 0.47 -4.05 -5.06
N CYS A 70 0.35 -5.37 -5.10
CA CYS A 70 1.51 -6.24 -5.17
C CYS A 70 2.16 -6.28 -6.56
N THR A 71 3.46 -6.44 -6.59
CA THR A 71 4.27 -6.58 -7.80
C THR A 71 4.79 -8.01 -7.99
N THR A 72 4.71 -8.81 -6.95
CA THR A 72 5.08 -10.23 -6.93
C THR A 72 4.21 -10.97 -5.91
N LEU A 73 4.12 -12.29 -6.03
CA LEU A 73 3.54 -13.17 -4.99
C LEU A 73 4.62 -13.80 -4.10
N GLU A 74 5.88 -13.46 -4.34
CA GLU A 74 6.98 -13.88 -3.48
C GLU A 74 6.88 -13.18 -2.12
N ASP A 75 7.46 -13.83 -1.13
CA ASP A 75 7.51 -13.37 0.25
C ASP A 75 8.98 -13.17 0.63
N GLY A 76 9.33 -11.98 1.08
CA GLY A 76 10.70 -11.65 1.44
C GLY A 76 11.09 -12.11 2.84
N ASP A 77 10.12 -12.48 3.65
CA ASP A 77 10.34 -12.77 5.08
C ASP A 77 9.52 -13.97 5.58
N GLY A 78 9.30 -14.06 6.88
CA GLY A 78 8.54 -15.16 7.49
C GLY A 78 7.07 -14.81 7.79
N ALA A 79 6.65 -13.58 7.57
CA ALA A 79 5.28 -13.13 7.78
C ALA A 79 4.50 -13.17 6.45
N ALA A 80 3.54 -14.07 6.36
CA ALA A 80 2.79 -14.26 5.12
C ALA A 80 2.14 -12.97 4.61
N ASN A 81 2.36 -12.68 3.33
CA ASN A 81 1.81 -11.48 2.70
C ASN A 81 0.28 -11.48 2.64
N VAL A 82 -0.33 -10.31 2.84
CA VAL A 82 -1.79 -10.11 2.70
C VAL A 82 -2.27 -10.39 1.28
N VAL A 83 -1.42 -10.14 0.28
CA VAL A 83 -1.67 -10.56 -1.11
C VAL A 83 -0.75 -11.71 -1.45
N ASN A 84 -1.33 -12.87 -1.68
CA ASN A 84 -0.64 -14.11 -2.00
C ASN A 84 -1.42 -14.90 -3.07
N ALA A 85 -0.96 -16.09 -3.41
CA ALA A 85 -1.56 -16.91 -4.46
C ALA A 85 -3.03 -17.30 -4.23
N SER A 86 -3.54 -17.17 -3.00
CA SER A 86 -4.95 -17.45 -2.68
C SER A 86 -5.84 -16.20 -2.69
N THR A 87 -5.26 -15.01 -2.85
CA THR A 87 -6.01 -13.75 -2.87
C THR A 87 -6.85 -13.64 -4.15
N SER A 88 -8.12 -13.35 -3.99
CA SER A 88 -9.07 -13.16 -5.09
C SER A 88 -10.18 -12.19 -4.65
N PRO A 89 -10.59 -11.26 -5.52
CA PRO A 89 -10.09 -11.02 -6.89
C PRO A 89 -8.75 -10.29 -6.92
N LEU A 90 -7.95 -10.55 -7.95
CA LEU A 90 -6.80 -9.72 -8.32
C LEU A 90 -7.18 -8.91 -9.56
N ASN A 91 -7.48 -7.63 -9.36
CA ASN A 91 -8.10 -6.77 -10.38
C ASN A 91 -7.09 -6.18 -11.38
N TYR A 92 -5.80 -6.28 -11.08
CA TYR A 92 -4.70 -5.80 -11.92
C TYR A 92 -3.64 -6.90 -12.07
N SER A 93 -2.75 -6.75 -13.06
CA SER A 93 -1.64 -7.67 -13.26
C SER A 93 -0.68 -7.65 -12.06
N ILE A 94 -0.04 -8.78 -11.83
CA ILE A 94 1.12 -8.89 -10.95
C ILE A 94 2.33 -9.05 -11.85
N ASP A 95 3.22 -8.09 -11.85
CA ASP A 95 4.37 -8.07 -12.74
C ASP A 95 5.57 -7.34 -12.10
N PRO A 96 6.79 -7.72 -12.49
CA PRO A 96 8.00 -7.20 -11.87
C PRO A 96 8.33 -5.74 -12.25
N LEU A 97 7.58 -5.12 -13.15
CA LEU A 97 7.71 -3.72 -13.52
C LEU A 97 6.74 -2.84 -12.71
N GLY A 98 5.74 -3.46 -12.08
CA GLY A 98 4.72 -2.78 -11.30
C GLY A 98 3.65 -2.12 -12.16
N GLU A 99 3.35 -2.64 -13.36
CA GLU A 99 2.29 -2.08 -14.21
C GLU A 99 0.94 -2.15 -13.53
N GLY A 100 0.62 -3.28 -12.89
CA GLY A 100 -0.62 -3.42 -12.12
C GLY A 100 -0.67 -2.52 -10.89
N LEU A 101 0.45 -2.35 -10.18
CA LEU A 101 0.56 -1.38 -9.09
C LEU A 101 0.30 0.05 -9.60
N ALA A 102 0.93 0.45 -10.71
CA ALA A 102 0.72 1.76 -11.30
C ALA A 102 -0.74 1.96 -11.74
N ALA A 103 -1.39 0.94 -12.30
CA ALA A 103 -2.79 0.98 -12.66
C ALA A 103 -3.71 1.15 -11.44
N ALA A 104 -3.46 0.41 -10.35
CA ALA A 104 -4.22 0.55 -9.10
C ALA A 104 -4.12 1.97 -8.51
N VAL A 105 -2.93 2.54 -8.49
CA VAL A 105 -2.70 3.93 -8.04
C VAL A 105 -3.41 4.94 -8.95
N ARG A 106 -3.24 4.80 -10.27
CA ARG A 106 -3.91 5.67 -11.26
C ARG A 106 -5.42 5.67 -11.09
N ASP A 107 -6.02 4.50 -10.95
CA ASP A 107 -7.47 4.35 -10.83
C ASP A 107 -7.98 4.88 -9.50
N SER A 108 -7.20 4.75 -8.43
CA SER A 108 -7.49 5.41 -7.14
C SER A 108 -7.46 6.93 -7.25
N ILE A 109 -6.44 7.49 -7.92
CA ILE A 109 -6.35 8.94 -8.18
C ILE A 109 -7.53 9.40 -9.04
N ALA A 110 -7.88 8.66 -10.09
CA ALA A 110 -9.02 8.98 -10.96
C ALA A 110 -10.34 8.98 -10.17
N ALA A 111 -10.54 7.99 -9.29
CA ALA A 111 -11.73 7.90 -8.44
C ALA A 111 -11.87 9.11 -7.51
N VAL A 112 -10.78 9.53 -6.86
CA VAL A 112 -10.77 10.72 -6.00
C VAL A 112 -10.99 12.00 -6.83
N SER A 113 -10.33 12.11 -7.96
CA SER A 113 -10.46 13.27 -8.86
C SER A 113 -11.87 13.44 -9.43
N ALA A 114 -12.59 12.34 -9.66
CA ALA A 114 -13.98 12.35 -10.14
C ALA A 114 -14.98 12.95 -9.12
N VAL A 115 -14.58 13.10 -7.85
CA VAL A 115 -15.37 13.83 -6.84
C VAL A 115 -15.37 15.35 -7.11
N GLY A 116 -14.41 15.86 -7.87
CA GLY A 116 -14.24 17.29 -8.14
C GLY A 116 -13.35 17.98 -7.10
N GLU A 117 -13.59 19.26 -6.82
CA GLU A 117 -12.75 20.09 -5.96
C GLU A 117 -12.60 19.58 -4.50
N ALA A 118 -13.54 18.76 -4.06
CA ALA A 118 -13.47 18.15 -2.74
C ALA A 118 -12.49 16.97 -2.67
N GLY A 119 -12.18 16.33 -3.79
CA GLY A 119 -11.21 15.24 -3.90
C GLY A 119 -9.79 15.78 -3.93
N ILE A 120 -8.99 15.52 -2.88
CA ILE A 120 -7.69 16.18 -2.72
C ILE A 120 -6.48 15.30 -2.99
N GLY A 121 -6.64 14.00 -3.15
CA GLY A 121 -5.53 13.13 -3.58
C GLY A 121 -5.51 11.74 -2.97
N THR A 122 -4.42 11.05 -3.27
CA THR A 122 -4.20 9.66 -2.89
C THR A 122 -2.76 9.49 -2.40
N PHE A 123 -2.59 8.80 -1.27
CA PHE A 123 -1.29 8.43 -0.71
C PHE A 123 -1.05 6.92 -0.89
N TYR A 124 0.19 6.57 -1.21
CA TYR A 124 0.61 5.18 -1.28
C TYR A 124 0.98 4.67 0.12
N TRP A 125 0.54 3.43 0.43
CA TRP A 125 0.88 2.76 1.68
C TRP A 125 2.18 1.97 1.54
N GLU A 126 3.15 2.25 2.40
CA GLU A 126 4.43 1.53 2.49
C GLU A 126 5.21 1.44 1.15
N PRO A 127 5.41 2.58 0.45
CA PRO A 127 6.04 2.56 -0.87
C PRO A 127 7.51 2.15 -0.84
N ALA A 128 8.16 2.30 0.30
CA ALA A 128 9.61 2.19 0.47
C ALA A 128 9.99 1.19 1.55
N TRP A 129 9.33 0.03 1.58
CA TRP A 129 9.82 -1.09 2.39
C TRP A 129 11.29 -1.34 2.10
N VAL A 130 12.06 -1.64 3.15
CA VAL A 130 13.45 -2.05 2.97
C VAL A 130 13.47 -3.34 2.18
N PRO A 131 14.17 -3.35 1.03
CA PRO A 131 14.28 -4.54 0.21
C PRO A 131 14.93 -5.69 0.96
N VAL A 132 14.34 -6.87 0.83
CA VAL A 132 14.77 -8.09 1.50
C VAL A 132 14.98 -9.21 0.50
N GLY A 133 15.71 -10.24 0.88
CA GLY A 133 15.84 -11.45 0.07
C GLY A 133 14.57 -12.29 0.15
N ASN A 134 14.25 -12.99 -0.93
CA ASN A 134 13.10 -13.90 -0.98
C ASN A 134 13.31 -15.10 -0.05
N TYR A 135 12.69 -15.05 1.12
CA TYR A 135 12.75 -16.11 2.12
C TYR A 135 11.91 -17.32 1.69
N ALA A 136 10.68 -17.09 1.23
CA ALA A 136 9.74 -18.17 0.95
C ALA A 136 10.18 -19.03 -0.24
N GLY A 137 10.80 -18.42 -1.25
CA GLY A 137 11.34 -19.12 -2.43
C GLY A 137 12.73 -19.73 -2.24
N ALA A 138 13.34 -19.60 -1.06
CA ALA A 138 14.69 -20.08 -0.82
C ALA A 138 14.73 -21.58 -0.45
N GLU A 139 15.86 -22.22 -0.76
CA GLU A 139 16.16 -23.57 -0.27
C GLU A 139 16.21 -23.57 1.27
N GLU A 140 15.71 -24.61 1.92
CA GLU A 140 15.60 -24.71 3.36
C GLU A 140 16.93 -24.43 4.08
N SER A 141 18.04 -24.90 3.52
CA SER A 141 19.39 -24.66 4.06
C SER A 141 19.82 -23.19 4.05
N GLN A 142 19.17 -22.33 3.27
CA GLN A 142 19.50 -20.92 3.09
C GLN A 142 18.56 -20.00 3.90
N LYS A 143 17.40 -20.48 4.29
CA LYS A 143 16.35 -19.66 4.92
C LYS A 143 16.83 -18.93 6.16
N ALA A 144 17.53 -19.60 7.06
CA ALA A 144 18.02 -18.98 8.29
C ALA A 144 18.98 -17.81 8.02
N ALA A 145 19.86 -17.94 7.01
CA ALA A 145 20.79 -16.87 6.64
C ALA A 145 20.07 -15.70 5.97
N ILE A 146 19.09 -15.97 5.10
CA ILE A 146 18.28 -14.95 4.46
C ILE A 146 17.47 -14.18 5.50
N LEU A 147 16.80 -14.87 6.42
CA LEU A 147 16.02 -14.24 7.47
C LEU A 147 16.88 -13.33 8.35
N ALA A 148 18.05 -13.82 8.78
CA ALA A 148 19.00 -13.01 9.56
C ALA A 148 19.43 -11.74 8.81
N SER A 149 19.73 -11.86 7.51
CA SER A 149 20.09 -10.73 6.66
C SER A 149 18.92 -9.75 6.49
N ASN A 150 17.69 -10.25 6.35
CA ASN A 150 16.50 -9.41 6.22
C ASN A 150 16.23 -8.62 7.51
N ILE A 151 16.32 -9.28 8.66
CA ILE A 151 16.16 -8.65 9.98
C ILE A 151 17.20 -7.55 10.18
N ASP A 152 18.48 -7.83 9.87
CA ASP A 152 19.56 -6.86 9.98
C ASP A 152 19.30 -5.61 9.11
N LYS A 153 18.82 -5.80 7.88
CA LYS A 153 18.43 -4.69 6.99
C LYS A 153 17.29 -3.86 7.56
N TRP A 154 16.24 -4.48 8.06
CA TRP A 154 15.11 -3.78 8.64
C TRP A 154 15.50 -2.97 9.87
N GLU A 155 16.29 -3.53 10.75
CA GLU A 155 16.76 -2.83 11.94
C GLU A 155 17.70 -1.69 11.61
N LYS A 156 18.60 -1.89 10.65
CA LYS A 156 19.61 -0.90 10.27
C LYS A 156 19.04 0.27 9.45
N TYR A 157 18.08 0.00 8.56
CA TYR A 157 17.63 0.97 7.56
C TYR A 157 16.23 1.53 7.77
N GLY A 158 15.62 1.27 8.88
CA GLY A 158 14.43 1.99 9.33
C GLY A 158 13.09 1.26 9.17
N SER A 159 13.06 0.01 8.73
CA SER A 159 11.86 -0.82 8.78
C SER A 159 11.84 -1.74 10.01
N GLY A 160 12.51 -1.33 11.07
CA GLY A 160 12.66 -2.11 12.30
C GLY A 160 11.34 -2.49 12.95
N TRP A 161 10.30 -1.68 12.78
CA TRP A 161 8.99 -2.04 13.28
C TRP A 161 8.41 -3.29 12.60
N ALA A 162 8.72 -3.55 11.34
CA ALA A 162 8.29 -4.76 10.64
C ALA A 162 8.90 -6.02 11.26
N SER A 163 10.15 -5.96 11.71
CA SER A 163 10.82 -7.07 12.37
C SER A 163 10.47 -7.22 13.86
N MET A 164 10.11 -6.12 14.51
CA MET A 164 9.84 -6.08 15.97
C MET A 164 8.36 -6.17 16.32
N TRP A 165 7.49 -5.71 15.42
CA TRP A 165 6.11 -5.40 15.74
C TRP A 165 5.07 -6.24 15.01
N SER A 166 5.42 -6.87 13.89
CA SER A 166 4.56 -7.87 13.29
C SER A 166 4.77 -9.21 13.97
N GLY A 167 3.83 -9.57 14.80
CA GLY A 167 3.80 -10.87 15.44
C GLY A 167 3.38 -11.99 14.47
N PRO A 168 3.47 -13.25 14.90
CA PRO A 168 3.18 -14.43 14.08
C PRO A 168 1.77 -14.47 13.49
N GLU A 169 0.85 -13.69 14.00
CA GLU A 169 -0.53 -13.58 13.50
C GLU A 169 -0.74 -12.38 12.54
N GLY A 170 0.36 -11.75 12.17
CA GLY A 170 0.40 -10.76 11.13
C GLY A 170 -0.56 -9.58 11.28
N GLY A 171 -0.26 -8.63 12.10
CA GLY A 171 -1.04 -7.42 12.24
C GLY A 171 -1.13 -6.90 13.67
N GLY A 172 -0.35 -7.46 14.54
CA GLY A 172 -0.26 -6.97 15.90
C GLY A 172 0.89 -5.98 16.05
N TYR A 173 0.57 -4.74 16.28
CA TYR A 173 1.46 -3.79 16.89
C TYR A 173 1.65 -4.19 18.35
N ASP A 174 2.43 -5.25 18.59
CA ASP A 174 2.73 -5.70 19.96
C ASP A 174 4.24 -5.88 20.16
N PRO A 175 4.89 -4.95 20.87
CA PRO A 175 6.33 -4.93 21.07
C PRO A 175 6.85 -6.05 21.99
N GLY A 176 5.99 -6.90 22.51
CA GLY A 176 6.36 -7.83 23.57
C GLY A 176 6.22 -9.32 23.26
N VAL A 177 5.82 -9.71 22.05
CA VAL A 177 5.18 -11.00 21.85
C VAL A 177 6.10 -12.16 21.59
N SER A 178 7.26 -12.02 21.01
CA SER A 178 8.12 -13.18 20.76
C SER A 178 9.57 -12.84 20.53
N GLU A 179 10.45 -13.57 21.22
CA GLU A 179 11.89 -13.60 20.89
C GLU A 179 12.16 -14.39 19.59
N ASP A 180 11.20 -15.21 19.15
CA ASP A 180 11.28 -15.94 17.89
C ASP A 180 10.92 -15.01 16.70
N ARG A 181 11.94 -14.48 16.06
CA ARG A 181 11.82 -13.60 14.90
C ARG A 181 11.59 -14.34 13.57
N SER A 182 11.48 -15.65 13.58
CA SER A 182 11.31 -16.44 12.35
C SER A 182 10.00 -16.17 11.62
N THR A 183 9.01 -15.66 12.35
CA THR A 183 7.69 -15.30 11.83
C THR A 183 7.48 -13.77 11.74
N HIS A 184 8.46 -12.99 12.15
CA HIS A 184 8.40 -11.55 12.05
C HIS A 184 8.66 -11.10 10.62
N GLY A 185 8.07 -9.99 10.25
CA GLY A 185 8.26 -9.40 8.94
C GLY A 185 7.11 -8.49 8.55
N SER A 186 7.02 -8.16 7.28
CA SER A 186 5.95 -7.36 6.73
C SER A 186 4.96 -8.21 5.93
N GLN A 187 3.69 -8.05 6.22
CA GLN A 187 2.64 -8.57 5.36
C GLN A 187 2.46 -7.77 4.05
N TRP A 188 3.26 -6.71 3.85
CA TRP A 188 3.16 -5.75 2.76
C TRP A 188 4.45 -5.65 1.94
N ASP A 189 5.44 -6.48 2.20
CA ASP A 189 6.77 -6.37 1.59
C ASP A 189 6.73 -6.52 0.06
N ASN A 190 5.78 -7.28 -0.48
CA ASN A 190 5.58 -7.46 -1.91
C ASN A 190 4.78 -6.32 -2.58
N GLN A 191 4.43 -5.27 -1.84
CA GLN A 191 3.68 -4.12 -2.33
C GLN A 191 4.51 -2.82 -2.37
N ALA A 192 5.80 -2.89 -2.09
CA ALA A 192 6.69 -1.74 -2.22
C ALA A 192 6.89 -1.32 -3.68
N MET A 193 7.31 -0.07 -3.87
CA MET A 193 7.75 0.45 -5.18
C MET A 193 9.22 0.09 -5.48
N PHE A 194 9.76 -0.89 -4.77
CA PHE A 194 11.11 -1.43 -4.91
C PHE A 194 11.04 -2.96 -4.89
N ASP A 195 11.90 -3.61 -5.65
CA ASP A 195 12.06 -5.06 -5.59
C ASP A 195 12.85 -5.49 -4.34
N PHE A 196 12.92 -6.81 -4.09
CA PHE A 196 13.65 -7.36 -2.95
C PHE A 196 15.19 -7.17 -3.02
N ASN A 197 15.71 -6.62 -4.12
CA ASN A 197 17.11 -6.23 -4.27
C ASN A 197 17.35 -4.73 -4.08
N GLY A 198 16.32 -3.96 -3.75
CA GLY A 198 16.42 -2.52 -3.55
C GLY A 198 16.37 -1.69 -4.82
N LYS A 199 16.03 -2.31 -5.94
CA LYS A 199 15.91 -1.63 -7.20
C LYS A 199 14.52 -1.03 -7.33
N ALA A 200 14.43 0.27 -7.59
CA ALA A 200 13.16 0.93 -7.83
C ALA A 200 12.47 0.35 -9.05
N LEU A 201 11.19 0.08 -8.89
CA LEU A 201 10.34 -0.33 -9.99
C LEU A 201 9.96 0.88 -10.84
N PRO A 202 9.77 0.71 -12.15
CA PRO A 202 9.27 1.78 -13.00
C PRO A 202 8.00 2.44 -12.48
N ALA A 203 7.12 1.69 -11.83
CA ALA A 203 5.90 2.17 -11.19
C ALA A 203 6.08 3.33 -10.20
N ILE A 204 7.28 3.53 -9.65
CA ILE A 204 7.59 4.68 -8.77
C ILE A 204 7.28 6.03 -9.43
N ASN A 205 7.22 6.06 -10.76
CA ASN A 205 6.91 7.27 -11.52
C ASN A 205 5.39 7.50 -11.72
N VAL A 206 4.51 6.66 -11.18
CA VAL A 206 3.07 6.72 -11.46
C VAL A 206 2.47 8.10 -11.19
N TYR A 207 2.81 8.73 -10.07
CA TYR A 207 2.33 10.09 -9.74
C TYR A 207 2.78 11.13 -10.77
N LYS A 208 4.04 11.05 -11.22
CA LYS A 208 4.56 11.91 -12.28
C LYS A 208 3.78 11.69 -13.58
N TRP A 209 3.54 10.45 -13.97
CA TRP A 209 2.81 10.13 -15.19
C TRP A 209 1.38 10.64 -15.17
N VAL A 210 0.67 10.44 -14.06
CA VAL A 210 -0.68 10.99 -13.88
C VAL A 210 -0.66 12.52 -13.96
N TYR A 211 0.30 13.16 -13.29
CA TYR A 211 0.42 14.62 -13.30
C TYR A 211 0.75 15.20 -14.67
N THR A 212 1.55 14.51 -15.47
CA THR A 212 1.94 14.95 -16.83
C THR A 212 0.93 14.58 -17.91
N GLY A 213 -0.17 13.90 -17.55
CA GLY A 213 -1.21 13.51 -18.48
C GLY A 213 -0.82 12.33 -19.38
N ALA A 214 0.00 11.40 -18.88
CA ALA A 214 0.30 10.16 -19.59
C ALA A 214 -0.98 9.34 -19.78
N GLU A 215 -1.41 9.15 -21.03
CA GLU A 215 -2.59 8.39 -21.39
C GLU A 215 -2.23 6.92 -21.71
N GLY A 216 -3.15 6.01 -21.38
CA GLY A 216 -3.05 4.58 -21.73
C GLY A 216 -2.40 3.72 -20.65
N PRO A 217 -2.23 2.41 -20.94
CA PRO A 217 -1.50 1.55 -20.04
C PRO A 217 -0.10 2.10 -19.86
N VAL A 218 0.35 2.13 -18.61
CA VAL A 218 1.67 2.63 -18.26
C VAL A 218 2.71 1.73 -18.94
N GLN A 219 3.23 2.19 -20.08
CA GLN A 219 4.34 1.49 -20.74
C GLN A 219 5.64 1.90 -20.05
N VAL A 220 6.18 0.97 -19.30
CA VAL A 220 7.33 1.19 -18.44
C VAL A 220 8.66 0.83 -19.09
N SER A 221 8.63 0.40 -20.34
CA SER A 221 9.76 -0.17 -21.07
C SER A 221 10.96 0.79 -21.28
N SER A 222 10.83 2.08 -20.95
CA SER A 222 11.88 3.07 -21.19
C SER A 222 12.43 3.75 -19.92
N VAL A 223 12.02 3.33 -18.74
CA VAL A 223 12.53 3.95 -17.50
C VAL A 223 13.85 3.32 -17.11
N ASP A 224 14.90 4.11 -17.01
CA ASP A 224 16.17 3.68 -16.45
C ASP A 224 16.01 3.49 -14.92
N THR A 225 15.73 2.24 -14.52
CA THR A 225 15.57 1.87 -13.12
C THR A 225 16.89 1.92 -12.35
N ALA A 226 18.03 1.93 -13.01
CA ALA A 226 19.34 2.05 -12.35
C ALA A 226 19.48 3.40 -11.63
N ALA A 227 18.83 4.46 -12.14
CA ALA A 227 18.84 5.78 -11.50
C ALA A 227 18.08 5.82 -10.16
N TYR A 228 17.26 4.81 -9.88
CA TYR A 228 16.41 4.74 -8.68
C TYR A 228 16.81 3.62 -7.72
N THR A 229 17.99 3.06 -7.87
CA THR A 229 18.50 2.07 -6.92
C THR A 229 18.72 2.75 -5.57
N MET A 230 18.16 2.19 -4.51
CA MET A 230 18.44 2.66 -3.16
C MET A 230 19.92 2.36 -2.84
N ASN A 231 20.71 3.41 -2.69
CA ASN A 231 22.06 3.29 -2.17
C ASN A 231 21.97 3.37 -0.64
N TYR A 232 22.01 2.23 0.01
CA TYR A 232 22.22 2.19 1.44
C TYR A 232 23.63 2.74 1.69
N LYS A 233 23.72 3.87 2.36
CA LYS A 233 25.03 4.35 2.82
C LYS A 233 25.43 3.46 3.98
N ASP A 234 26.58 2.80 3.84
CA ASP A 234 27.27 2.08 4.90
C ASP A 234 27.59 2.99 6.09
#